data_ae3d8a88dd4fd677e5b63d97a5a2d001
#
_entry.id   ae3d8a88dd4fd677e5b63d97a5a2d001
#
_cell.length_a   1.000
_cell.length_b   1.000
_cell.length_c   1.000
_cell.angle_alpha   90.00
_cell.angle_beta   90.00
_cell.angle_gamma   90.00
#
_symmetry.space_group_name_H-M   'P 1'
#
loop_
_entity.id
_entity.type
_entity.pdbx_description
1 polymer ?
#
loop_
_entity_poly.entity_id
_entity_poly.type
_entity_poly.pdbx_seq_one_letter_code
_entity_poly.pdbx_strand_id
1 'polypeptide(L)'
;VPAEPVEVPVAAEEPEPEAAVLPAEPVWVLGRLTDAYSTRESEWIRTEDVPEDAPMQTLNEVFTGEETLWAAVADILESAALLQPEPGILDDLESISFGGQDYIKLEDAAARLGLEWGLAPDGSRYLAKRQTVGEIPEGWNVPVLMYHAVGDEIWGYSDLFVSAASMEEQLQYLQENGYEAIWFSDLAHIEDYEKPVILTFDDGYDDNYTVLYPLLEKYQTKATIFVIGNAMGSTHKMTQEQVYEMAASGLVSIQSHTYTHGNLSAMDEAALRQEMERSNAALAAATGQIPYVLCYPEGKYSYLTMDVAKDYYTFALRMDGWTYQTGMDPYQVPRSFVSRRITLPDFLWFIDPSGKTN
;
A
#
# COMPACT_ATOMS: atom_id res chain seq x y z
N VAL A 1 41.65 67.88 -31.37
CA VAL A 1 40.72 67.50 -30.33
C VAL A 1 40.50 66.01 -30.56
N PRO A 2 40.88 65.11 -29.64
CA PRO A 2 40.57 63.69 -29.78
C PRO A 2 39.09 63.43 -29.45
N ALA A 3 38.41 62.58 -30.26
CA ALA A 3 37.03 62.15 -30.07
C ALA A 3 36.92 61.27 -28.83
N GLU A 4 35.93 61.56 -27.99
CA GLU A 4 35.58 60.74 -26.87
C GLU A 4 35.09 59.37 -27.34
N PRO A 5 35.38 58.27 -26.60
CA PRO A 5 34.86 56.95 -26.94
C PRO A 5 33.31 56.87 -26.71
N VAL A 6 32.60 56.44 -27.74
CA VAL A 6 31.18 56.17 -27.68
C VAL A 6 31.03 54.93 -26.81
N GLU A 7 30.41 55.05 -25.64
CA GLU A 7 29.95 53.92 -24.86
C GLU A 7 28.88 53.17 -25.65
N VAL A 8 29.18 51.92 -26.01
CA VAL A 8 28.20 50.97 -26.54
C VAL A 8 27.33 50.52 -25.36
N PRO A 9 25.98 50.67 -25.43
CA PRO A 9 25.12 50.17 -24.37
C PRO A 9 25.34 48.65 -24.23
N VAL A 10 25.65 48.21 -23.03
CA VAL A 10 25.61 46.81 -22.66
C VAL A 10 24.15 46.37 -22.89
N ALA A 11 23.95 45.40 -23.80
CA ALA A 11 22.66 44.81 -23.99
C ALA A 11 22.18 44.28 -22.62
N ALA A 12 20.98 44.69 -22.22
CA ALA A 12 20.33 44.11 -21.04
C ALA A 12 20.29 42.60 -21.26
N GLU A 13 20.79 41.84 -20.31
CA GLU A 13 20.58 40.39 -20.28
C GLU A 13 19.08 40.17 -20.39
N GLU A 14 18.64 39.49 -21.45
CA GLU A 14 17.26 39.00 -21.54
C GLU A 14 17.03 38.11 -20.34
N PRO A 15 15.89 38.25 -19.62
CA PRO A 15 15.60 37.38 -18.51
C PRO A 15 15.59 35.93 -18.99
N GLU A 16 16.27 35.03 -18.27
CA GLU A 16 16.17 33.60 -18.53
C GLU A 16 14.68 33.20 -18.54
N PRO A 17 14.25 32.37 -19.50
CA PRO A 17 12.87 31.97 -19.58
C PRO A 17 12.49 31.24 -18.28
N GLU A 18 11.50 31.78 -17.55
CA GLU A 18 10.91 31.08 -16.41
C GLU A 18 10.34 29.75 -16.91
N ALA A 19 10.71 28.65 -16.26
CA ALA A 19 10.17 27.31 -16.57
C ALA A 19 8.64 27.35 -16.48
N ALA A 20 7.95 26.92 -17.53
CA ALA A 20 6.50 26.86 -17.52
C ALA A 20 6.02 25.80 -16.53
N VAL A 21 5.18 26.21 -15.56
CA VAL A 21 4.52 25.28 -14.63
C VAL A 21 3.19 24.85 -15.24
N LEU A 22 3.03 23.58 -15.53
CA LEU A 22 1.85 23.00 -16.17
C LEU A 22 1.18 21.96 -15.25
N PRO A 23 -0.16 21.86 -15.23
CA PRO A 23 -0.83 20.74 -14.59
C PRO A 23 -0.32 19.41 -15.14
N ALA A 24 -0.03 18.45 -14.27
CA ALA A 24 0.34 17.08 -14.61
C ALA A 24 -0.77 16.11 -14.18
N GLU A 25 -0.64 14.84 -14.56
CA GLU A 25 -1.53 13.81 -14.04
C GLU A 25 -1.35 13.68 -12.52
N PRO A 26 -2.45 13.59 -11.74
CA PRO A 26 -2.38 13.41 -10.30
C PRO A 26 -1.59 12.17 -9.90
N VAL A 27 -0.98 12.22 -8.73
CA VAL A 27 -0.14 11.13 -8.17
C VAL A 27 -0.78 10.62 -6.88
N TRP A 28 -0.85 9.31 -6.71
CA TRP A 28 -1.25 8.70 -5.44
C TRP A 28 -0.10 8.84 -4.42
N VAL A 29 -0.23 9.74 -3.46
CA VAL A 29 0.74 9.90 -2.37
C VAL A 29 0.15 9.26 -1.12
N LEU A 30 0.76 8.16 -0.66
CA LEU A 30 0.31 7.42 0.52
C LEU A 30 -1.19 7.07 0.50
N GLY A 31 -1.70 6.65 -0.67
CA GLY A 31 -3.09 6.26 -0.86
C GLY A 31 -4.07 7.41 -1.10
N ARG A 32 -3.60 8.67 -1.15
CA ARG A 32 -4.42 9.85 -1.47
C ARG A 32 -4.03 10.41 -2.83
N LEU A 33 -5.04 10.74 -3.63
CA LEU A 33 -4.81 11.39 -4.92
C LEU A 33 -4.41 12.85 -4.70
N THR A 34 -3.21 13.19 -5.10
CA THR A 34 -2.60 14.52 -4.92
C THR A 34 -2.41 15.18 -6.27
N ASP A 35 -2.84 16.42 -6.40
CA ASP A 35 -2.61 17.21 -7.59
C ASP A 35 -1.11 17.41 -7.81
N ALA A 36 -0.66 17.17 -9.04
CA ALA A 36 0.74 17.33 -9.42
C ALA A 36 0.85 18.37 -10.53
N TYR A 37 2.03 18.97 -10.60
CA TYR A 37 2.41 19.95 -11.60
C TYR A 37 3.76 19.55 -12.19
N SER A 38 3.99 19.86 -13.45
CA SER A 38 5.26 19.58 -14.11
C SER A 38 5.96 20.87 -14.51
N THR A 39 7.27 20.87 -14.39
CA THR A 39 8.15 21.85 -15.03
C THR A 39 9.03 21.13 -16.01
N ARG A 40 9.23 21.74 -17.19
CA ARG A 40 10.15 21.26 -18.20
C ARG A 40 11.04 22.41 -18.63
N GLU A 41 12.30 22.14 -18.86
CA GLU A 41 13.17 23.12 -19.49
C GLU A 41 12.68 23.38 -20.92
N SER A 42 12.40 24.64 -21.26
CA SER A 42 12.03 25.04 -22.62
C SER A 42 13.25 25.54 -23.36
N GLU A 43 13.60 24.93 -24.49
CA GLU A 43 14.52 25.48 -25.45
C GLU A 43 13.77 26.25 -26.51
N TRP A 44 14.06 27.51 -26.67
CA TRP A 44 13.57 28.31 -27.79
C TRP A 44 14.36 27.96 -29.05
N ILE A 45 13.67 27.32 -30.04
CA ILE A 45 14.26 27.14 -31.37
C ILE A 45 14.26 28.52 -32.04
N ARG A 46 15.46 28.97 -32.51
CA ARG A 46 15.55 30.19 -33.30
C ARG A 46 14.74 29.99 -34.58
N THR A 47 14.03 31.05 -34.99
CA THR A 47 13.20 31.02 -36.24
C THR A 47 13.99 30.63 -37.49
N GLU A 48 15.29 30.84 -37.50
CA GLU A 48 16.21 30.47 -38.59
C GLU A 48 16.52 28.95 -38.67
N ASP A 49 16.24 28.19 -37.57
CA ASP A 49 16.45 26.75 -37.47
C ASP A 49 15.17 25.94 -37.73
N VAL A 50 14.04 26.59 -37.98
CA VAL A 50 12.75 25.97 -38.27
C VAL A 50 12.67 25.63 -39.77
N PRO A 51 12.40 24.36 -40.17
CA PRO A 51 12.19 24.02 -41.58
C PRO A 51 11.06 24.81 -42.20
N GLU A 52 11.24 25.30 -43.44
CA GLU A 52 10.29 26.15 -44.18
C GLU A 52 8.90 25.47 -44.37
N ASP A 53 8.81 24.16 -44.21
CA ASP A 53 7.60 23.35 -44.34
C ASP A 53 6.98 22.92 -43.02
N ALA A 54 7.49 23.42 -41.89
CA ALA A 54 6.92 23.13 -40.58
C ALA A 54 5.55 23.79 -40.42
N PRO A 55 4.49 23.04 -39.97
CA PRO A 55 3.18 23.64 -39.75
C PRO A 55 3.24 24.73 -38.69
N MET A 56 2.59 25.87 -38.92
CA MET A 56 2.60 27.04 -38.04
C MET A 56 2.19 26.79 -36.59
N GLN A 57 1.58 25.65 -36.28
CA GLN A 57 1.23 25.21 -34.92
C GLN A 57 2.39 24.58 -34.15
N THR A 58 3.54 24.33 -34.78
CA THR A 58 4.71 23.69 -34.16
C THR A 58 5.74 24.69 -33.62
N LEU A 59 5.47 25.97 -33.68
CA LEU A 59 6.37 27.03 -33.22
C LEU A 59 6.31 27.34 -31.73
N ASN A 60 5.53 26.61 -30.97
CA ASN A 60 5.41 26.81 -29.54
C ASN A 60 6.18 25.72 -28.79
N GLU A 61 7.28 26.13 -28.18
CA GLU A 61 8.05 25.41 -27.15
C GLU A 61 8.33 23.92 -27.42
N VAL A 62 9.54 23.61 -27.84
CA VAL A 62 10.06 22.24 -27.79
C VAL A 62 10.58 22.02 -26.37
N PHE A 63 9.84 21.24 -25.59
CA PHE A 63 10.32 20.85 -24.26
C PHE A 63 11.41 19.80 -24.42
N THR A 64 12.62 20.15 -24.01
CA THR A 64 13.75 19.23 -23.91
C THR A 64 14.09 19.10 -22.43
N GLY A 65 14.30 17.89 -21.96
CA GLY A 65 14.63 17.62 -20.58
C GLY A 65 13.68 16.64 -19.90
N GLU A 66 14.09 16.14 -18.75
CA GLU A 66 13.28 15.27 -17.92
C GLU A 66 12.15 16.07 -17.25
N GLU A 67 10.95 15.48 -17.23
CA GLU A 67 9.80 16.05 -16.54
C GLU A 67 10.02 16.01 -15.03
N THR A 68 10.04 17.17 -14.38
CA THR A 68 10.07 17.24 -12.92
C THR A 68 8.65 17.45 -12.40
N LEU A 69 8.22 16.59 -11.48
CA LEU A 69 6.90 16.67 -10.85
C LEU A 69 6.97 17.42 -9.53
N TRP A 70 6.00 18.30 -9.30
CA TRP A 70 5.85 19.14 -8.11
C TRP A 70 4.49 18.91 -7.48
N ALA A 71 4.40 18.95 -6.17
CA ALA A 71 3.13 18.97 -5.44
C ALA A 71 3.19 19.97 -4.29
N ALA A 72 2.02 20.45 -3.87
CA ALA A 72 1.93 21.39 -2.76
C ALA A 72 2.41 20.73 -1.46
N VAL A 73 3.21 21.45 -0.69
CA VAL A 73 3.77 20.98 0.59
C VAL A 73 2.66 20.57 1.55
N ALA A 74 1.56 21.32 1.59
CA ALA A 74 0.43 21.05 2.45
C ALA A 74 -0.23 19.70 2.10
N ASP A 75 -0.40 19.39 0.81
CA ASP A 75 -1.04 18.16 0.36
C ASP A 75 -0.18 16.92 0.64
N ILE A 76 1.16 17.06 0.49
CA ILE A 76 2.12 16.01 0.84
C ILE A 76 2.10 15.73 2.34
N LEU A 77 2.14 16.79 3.17
CA LEU A 77 2.10 16.64 4.63
C LEU A 77 0.77 16.05 5.12
N GLU A 78 -0.35 16.43 4.51
CA GLU A 78 -1.65 15.83 4.81
C GLU A 78 -1.67 14.34 4.48
N SER A 79 -1.16 13.95 3.31
CA SER A 79 -1.04 12.55 2.91
C SER A 79 -0.08 11.78 3.83
N ALA A 80 1.01 12.40 4.27
CA ALA A 80 2.02 11.79 5.13
C ALA A 80 1.65 11.79 6.63
N ALA A 81 0.52 12.35 7.03
CA ALA A 81 0.15 12.48 8.45
C ALA A 81 0.17 11.15 9.22
N LEU A 82 -0.19 10.05 8.56
CA LEU A 82 -0.16 8.71 9.15
C LEU A 82 1.26 8.19 9.46
N LEU A 83 2.28 8.72 8.77
CA LEU A 83 3.68 8.39 9.05
C LEU A 83 4.23 9.15 10.26
N GLN A 84 3.46 10.11 10.80
CA GLN A 84 3.88 11.01 11.89
C GLN A 84 5.27 11.61 11.64
N PRO A 85 5.51 12.28 10.50
CA PRO A 85 6.82 12.81 10.18
C PRO A 85 7.24 13.88 11.20
N GLU A 86 8.55 13.98 11.43
CA GLU A 86 9.11 15.04 12.28
C GLU A 86 8.68 16.41 11.77
N PRO A 87 8.29 17.34 12.67
CA PRO A 87 7.94 18.71 12.27
C PRO A 87 9.06 19.35 11.45
N GLY A 88 8.70 19.97 10.33
CA GLY A 88 9.67 20.64 9.46
C GLY A 88 10.52 19.72 8.58
N ILE A 89 10.17 18.45 8.46
CA ILE A 89 10.94 17.46 7.65
C ILE A 89 11.14 17.87 6.18
N LEU A 90 10.25 18.72 5.65
CA LEU A 90 10.29 19.18 4.27
C LEU A 90 10.77 20.65 4.13
N ASP A 91 11.02 21.38 5.24
CA ASP A 91 11.23 22.83 5.23
C ASP A 91 12.51 23.28 4.51
N ASP A 92 13.53 22.43 4.41
CA ASP A 92 14.80 22.72 3.76
C ASP A 92 14.88 22.23 2.31
N LEU A 93 13.79 21.68 1.77
CA LEU A 93 13.74 21.26 0.38
C LEU A 93 13.55 22.46 -0.56
N GLU A 94 14.13 22.34 -1.76
CA GLU A 94 13.91 23.33 -2.82
C GLU A 94 12.43 23.46 -3.14
N SER A 95 11.90 24.69 -3.10
CA SER A 95 10.49 24.95 -3.34
C SER A 95 10.28 26.03 -4.39
N ILE A 96 9.18 25.96 -5.10
CA ILE A 96 8.67 27.02 -5.97
C ILE A 96 7.35 27.51 -5.44
N SER A 97 7.09 28.81 -5.54
CA SER A 97 5.82 29.40 -5.07
C SER A 97 5.00 29.89 -6.26
N PHE A 98 3.77 29.39 -6.39
CA PHE A 98 2.80 29.94 -7.33
C PHE A 98 1.37 29.81 -6.77
N GLY A 99 0.48 30.73 -7.18
CA GLY A 99 -0.90 30.74 -6.68
C GLY A 99 -1.04 30.95 -5.16
N GLY A 100 0.03 31.40 -4.46
CA GLY A 100 0.04 31.61 -3.00
C GLY A 100 0.31 30.34 -2.18
N GLN A 101 0.76 29.28 -2.83
CA GLN A 101 1.18 28.02 -2.20
C GLN A 101 2.63 27.70 -2.56
N ASP A 102 3.31 26.94 -1.69
CA ASP A 102 4.64 26.43 -1.92
C ASP A 102 4.57 24.98 -2.40
N TYR A 103 5.36 24.67 -3.42
CA TYR A 103 5.45 23.36 -4.05
C TYR A 103 6.88 22.84 -3.96
N ILE A 104 7.04 21.55 -3.70
CA ILE A 104 8.34 20.86 -3.68
C ILE A 104 8.36 19.73 -4.70
N LYS A 105 9.55 19.34 -5.11
CA LYS A 105 9.72 18.18 -5.99
C LYS A 105 9.23 16.91 -5.29
N LEU A 106 8.36 16.16 -5.95
CA LEU A 106 7.85 14.89 -5.40
C LEU A 106 8.96 13.87 -5.16
N GLU A 107 10.02 13.90 -5.97
CA GLU A 107 11.19 13.03 -5.80
C GLU A 107 11.94 13.36 -4.48
N ASP A 108 12.15 14.64 -4.19
CA ASP A 108 12.82 15.06 -2.96
C ASP A 108 11.98 14.75 -1.73
N ALA A 109 10.67 14.99 -1.81
CA ALA A 109 9.73 14.63 -0.76
C ALA A 109 9.70 13.10 -0.52
N ALA A 110 9.67 12.32 -1.59
CA ALA A 110 9.71 10.86 -1.51
C ALA A 110 10.99 10.37 -0.82
N ALA A 111 12.15 10.88 -1.23
CA ALA A 111 13.43 10.53 -0.62
C ALA A 111 13.45 10.89 0.87
N ARG A 112 12.98 12.09 1.22
CA ARG A 112 12.96 12.58 2.60
C ARG A 112 12.01 11.75 3.51
N LEU A 113 10.85 11.36 3.01
CA LEU A 113 9.87 10.55 3.73
C LEU A 113 10.16 9.04 3.64
N GLY A 114 11.16 8.64 2.85
CA GLY A 114 11.52 7.24 2.61
C GLY A 114 10.41 6.48 1.88
N LEU A 115 9.83 7.10 0.85
CA LEU A 115 8.81 6.51 -0.01
C LEU A 115 9.43 5.97 -1.29
N GLU A 116 8.78 4.99 -1.88
CA GLU A 116 9.15 4.39 -3.17
C GLU A 116 8.15 4.78 -4.25
N TRP A 117 8.67 5.11 -5.44
CA TRP A 117 7.88 5.33 -6.63
C TRP A 117 7.43 4.03 -7.26
N GLY A 118 6.24 4.04 -7.85
CA GLY A 118 5.74 2.95 -8.67
C GLY A 118 4.67 3.39 -9.67
N LEU A 119 4.27 2.43 -10.50
CA LEU A 119 3.16 2.58 -11.44
C LEU A 119 2.07 1.57 -11.06
N ALA A 120 0.87 2.05 -10.83
CA ALA A 120 -0.31 1.21 -10.63
C ALA A 120 -0.69 0.49 -11.95
N PRO A 121 -1.49 -0.57 -11.91
CA PRO A 121 -1.85 -1.33 -13.12
C PRO A 121 -2.62 -0.53 -14.18
N ASP A 122 -3.23 0.60 -13.83
CA ASP A 122 -3.87 1.55 -14.74
C ASP A 122 -2.91 2.59 -15.33
N GLY A 123 -1.64 2.56 -14.92
CA GLY A 123 -0.58 3.47 -15.35
C GLY A 123 -0.44 4.72 -14.50
N SER A 124 -1.30 4.95 -13.51
CA SER A 124 -1.15 6.06 -12.57
C SER A 124 0.09 5.90 -11.70
N ARG A 125 0.75 7.03 -11.36
CA ARG A 125 1.95 7.03 -10.50
C ARG A 125 1.55 6.99 -9.04
N TYR A 126 2.35 6.32 -8.21
CA TYR A 126 2.16 6.33 -6.76
C TYR A 126 3.48 6.50 -6.01
N LEU A 127 3.35 6.99 -4.77
CA LEU A 127 4.37 7.01 -3.74
C LEU A 127 3.86 6.24 -2.53
N ALA A 128 4.60 5.21 -2.10
CA ALA A 128 4.18 4.34 -1.01
C ALA A 128 5.35 3.98 -0.09
N LYS A 129 5.02 3.65 1.15
CA LYS A 129 5.99 3.22 2.16
C LYS A 129 6.19 1.71 2.10
N ARG A 130 7.44 1.26 1.99
CA ARG A 130 7.77 -0.15 2.22
C ARG A 130 7.89 -0.40 3.71
N GLN A 131 7.12 -1.35 4.20
CA GLN A 131 7.23 -1.81 5.58
C GLN A 131 8.35 -2.85 5.68
N THR A 132 9.26 -2.64 6.61
CA THR A 132 10.31 -3.60 6.96
C THR A 132 9.95 -4.28 8.28
N VAL A 133 10.13 -5.60 8.33
CA VAL A 133 9.97 -6.38 9.56
C VAL A 133 11.36 -6.61 10.14
N GLY A 134 11.53 -6.31 11.43
CA GLY A 134 12.78 -6.53 12.14
C GLY A 134 13.10 -8.03 12.34
N GLU A 135 14.15 -8.33 13.08
CA GLU A 135 14.48 -9.70 13.47
C GLU A 135 13.39 -10.28 14.38
N ILE A 136 12.93 -11.48 14.07
CA ILE A 136 11.82 -12.13 14.79
C ILE A 136 12.40 -13.13 15.80
N PRO A 137 12.11 -12.99 17.10
CA PRO A 137 12.49 -13.98 18.10
C PRO A 137 11.90 -15.35 17.79
N GLU A 138 12.71 -16.41 17.85
CA GLU A 138 12.28 -17.78 17.53
C GLU A 138 11.57 -18.47 18.71
N GLY A 139 10.76 -19.47 18.39
CA GLY A 139 10.17 -20.39 19.37
C GLY A 139 8.82 -19.97 19.95
N TRP A 140 8.26 -18.85 19.52
CA TRP A 140 6.92 -18.41 19.93
C TRP A 140 5.83 -19.09 19.12
N ASN A 141 4.77 -19.53 19.79
CA ASN A 141 3.60 -20.11 19.15
C ASN A 141 2.50 -19.05 19.00
N VAL A 142 2.15 -18.72 17.76
CA VAL A 142 1.16 -17.70 17.44
C VAL A 142 0.02 -18.34 16.64
N PRO A 143 -1.21 -18.42 17.19
CA PRO A 143 -2.37 -18.83 16.41
C PRO A 143 -2.60 -17.81 15.27
N VAL A 144 -2.76 -18.33 14.05
CA VAL A 144 -3.11 -17.52 12.87
C VAL A 144 -4.45 -18.03 12.34
N LEU A 145 -5.48 -17.20 12.43
CA LEU A 145 -6.85 -17.58 12.09
C LEU A 145 -7.20 -17.07 10.70
N MET A 146 -7.86 -17.91 9.93
CA MET A 146 -8.26 -17.61 8.55
C MET A 146 -9.78 -17.48 8.45
N TYR A 147 -10.23 -16.30 8.15
CA TYR A 147 -11.61 -15.94 7.84
C TYR A 147 -11.72 -15.46 6.39
N HIS A 148 -12.94 -15.18 5.96
CA HIS A 148 -13.22 -14.54 4.68
C HIS A 148 -14.32 -13.48 4.86
N ALA A 149 -15.58 -13.82 4.56
CA ALA A 149 -16.73 -12.94 4.72
C ALA A 149 -17.26 -12.93 6.16
N VAL A 150 -17.73 -11.77 6.63
CA VAL A 150 -18.34 -11.58 7.95
C VAL A 150 -19.73 -10.97 7.79
N GLY A 151 -20.77 -11.78 7.94
CA GLY A 151 -22.14 -11.31 7.79
C GLY A 151 -23.17 -12.43 7.81
N ASP A 152 -24.44 -12.04 7.88
CA ASP A 152 -25.56 -12.99 7.94
C ASP A 152 -26.15 -13.29 6.56
N GLU A 153 -25.98 -12.39 5.60
CA GLU A 153 -26.38 -12.57 4.21
C GLU A 153 -25.32 -13.41 3.47
N ILE A 154 -25.78 -14.56 2.92
CA ILE A 154 -24.89 -15.48 2.21
C ILE A 154 -25.15 -15.35 0.72
N TRP A 155 -24.21 -14.79 -0.01
CA TRP A 155 -24.24 -14.63 -1.45
C TRP A 155 -23.23 -15.52 -2.21
N GLY A 156 -22.42 -16.31 -1.48
CA GLY A 156 -21.37 -17.17 -2.02
C GLY A 156 -21.32 -18.54 -1.33
N TYR A 157 -20.12 -19.07 -1.18
CA TYR A 157 -19.88 -20.36 -0.53
C TYR A 157 -20.10 -20.24 0.98
N SER A 158 -21.14 -20.89 1.51
CA SER A 158 -21.62 -20.67 2.88
C SER A 158 -20.55 -20.87 3.97
N ASP A 159 -19.60 -21.78 3.78
CA ASP A 159 -18.57 -22.06 4.78
C ASP A 159 -17.53 -20.93 4.90
N LEU A 160 -17.48 -20.00 3.94
CA LEU A 160 -16.62 -18.81 4.00
C LEU A 160 -17.21 -17.69 4.87
N PHE A 161 -18.47 -17.77 5.26
CA PHE A 161 -19.15 -16.74 6.04
C PHE A 161 -19.12 -17.06 7.53
N VAL A 162 -18.75 -16.08 8.35
CA VAL A 162 -18.96 -16.12 9.80
C VAL A 162 -20.02 -15.06 10.11
N SER A 163 -21.03 -15.40 10.92
CA SER A 163 -22.08 -14.43 11.27
C SER A 163 -21.52 -13.27 12.07
N ALA A 164 -22.15 -12.08 11.96
CA ALA A 164 -21.75 -10.91 12.74
C ALA A 164 -21.74 -11.21 14.24
N ALA A 165 -22.76 -11.94 14.74
CA ALA A 165 -22.86 -12.32 16.14
C ALA A 165 -21.72 -13.25 16.58
N SER A 166 -21.35 -14.24 15.74
CA SER A 166 -20.25 -15.16 16.06
C SER A 166 -18.90 -14.44 16.03
N MET A 167 -18.70 -13.52 15.08
CA MET A 167 -17.48 -12.69 15.02
C MET A 167 -17.37 -11.82 16.28
N GLU A 168 -18.45 -11.17 16.67
CA GLU A 168 -18.48 -10.34 17.88
C GLU A 168 -18.20 -11.15 19.14
N GLU A 169 -18.79 -12.34 19.29
CA GLU A 169 -18.55 -13.25 20.41
C GLU A 169 -17.08 -13.67 20.51
N GLN A 170 -16.43 -13.93 19.38
CA GLN A 170 -15.00 -14.27 19.33
C GLN A 170 -14.12 -13.08 19.71
N LEU A 171 -14.38 -11.88 19.18
CA LEU A 171 -13.62 -10.68 19.53
C LEU A 171 -13.78 -10.31 21.01
N GLN A 172 -15.00 -10.41 21.52
CA GLN A 172 -15.28 -10.20 22.95
C GLN A 172 -14.50 -11.19 23.82
N TYR A 173 -14.50 -12.48 23.45
CA TYR A 173 -13.73 -13.49 24.18
C TYR A 173 -12.23 -13.19 24.18
N LEU A 174 -11.66 -12.82 23.03
CA LEU A 174 -10.24 -12.44 22.95
C LEU A 174 -9.92 -11.31 23.93
N GLN A 175 -10.70 -10.23 23.92
CA GLN A 175 -10.50 -9.07 24.79
C GLN A 175 -10.64 -9.44 26.28
N GLU A 176 -11.70 -10.17 26.66
CA GLU A 176 -11.97 -10.53 28.05
C GLU A 176 -10.95 -11.51 28.64
N ASN A 177 -10.25 -12.28 27.79
CA ASN A 177 -9.27 -13.28 28.21
C ASN A 177 -7.82 -12.88 27.97
N GLY A 178 -7.57 -11.59 27.63
CA GLY A 178 -6.24 -11.02 27.51
C GLY A 178 -5.47 -11.50 26.29
N TYR A 179 -6.16 -11.89 25.22
CA TYR A 179 -5.54 -12.10 23.91
C TYR A 179 -5.34 -10.78 23.20
N GLU A 180 -4.23 -10.65 22.55
CA GLU A 180 -3.85 -9.44 21.83
C GLU A 180 -3.71 -9.76 20.34
N ALA A 181 -4.61 -9.18 19.54
CA ALA A 181 -4.51 -9.33 18.09
C ALA A 181 -3.38 -8.46 17.55
N ILE A 182 -2.47 -9.08 16.81
CA ILE A 182 -1.26 -8.45 16.28
C ILE A 182 -1.18 -8.57 14.76
N TRP A 183 -0.35 -7.74 14.13
CA TRP A 183 0.03 -7.87 12.74
C TRP A 183 1.31 -8.70 12.59
N PHE A 184 1.64 -9.13 11.37
CA PHE A 184 2.89 -9.83 11.08
C PHE A 184 4.14 -8.99 11.37
N SER A 185 4.05 -7.65 11.26
CA SER A 185 5.14 -6.75 11.63
C SER A 185 5.41 -6.73 13.13
N ASP A 186 4.40 -6.97 13.95
CA ASP A 186 4.52 -6.98 15.40
C ASP A 186 5.29 -8.21 15.90
N LEU A 187 5.48 -9.24 15.06
CA LEU A 187 6.27 -10.42 15.40
C LEU A 187 7.73 -10.11 15.76
N ALA A 188 8.28 -8.99 15.27
CA ALA A 188 9.61 -8.52 15.67
C ALA A 188 9.68 -8.07 17.14
N HIS A 189 8.54 -7.85 17.77
CA HIS A 189 8.38 -7.44 19.17
C HIS A 189 7.43 -8.39 19.92
N ILE A 190 7.42 -9.67 19.50
CA ILE A 190 6.47 -10.68 20.01
C ILE A 190 6.52 -10.85 21.54
N GLU A 191 7.67 -10.60 22.15
CA GLU A 191 7.90 -10.66 23.59
C GLU A 191 7.15 -9.58 24.40
N ASP A 192 6.63 -8.55 23.73
CA ASP A 192 5.80 -7.51 24.36
C ASP A 192 4.34 -7.97 24.57
N TYR A 193 3.94 -9.13 23.99
CA TYR A 193 2.58 -9.65 23.99
C TYR A 193 2.46 -10.92 24.85
N GLU A 194 1.47 -10.99 25.75
CA GLU A 194 1.27 -12.19 26.58
C GLU A 194 0.59 -13.33 25.83
N LYS A 195 -0.45 -13.02 25.05
CA LYS A 195 -1.26 -13.99 24.30
C LYS A 195 -1.52 -13.48 22.87
N PRO A 196 -0.48 -13.43 22.03
CA PRO A 196 -0.64 -12.91 20.68
C PRO A 196 -1.49 -13.85 19.81
N VAL A 197 -2.34 -13.27 18.96
CA VAL A 197 -3.11 -13.96 17.93
C VAL A 197 -3.13 -13.11 16.65
N ILE A 198 -3.08 -13.74 15.48
CA ILE A 198 -3.21 -13.04 14.20
C ILE A 198 -4.55 -13.40 13.57
N LEU A 199 -5.38 -12.38 13.32
CA LEU A 199 -6.66 -12.52 12.63
C LEU A 199 -6.45 -12.16 11.16
N THR A 200 -6.73 -13.10 10.24
CA THR A 200 -6.59 -12.88 8.80
C THR A 200 -7.92 -13.07 8.08
N PHE A 201 -8.20 -12.19 7.10
CA PHE A 201 -9.42 -12.22 6.29
C PHE A 201 -9.04 -12.21 4.82
N ASP A 202 -9.48 -13.21 4.06
CA ASP A 202 -9.13 -13.36 2.66
C ASP A 202 -10.15 -12.70 1.74
N ASP A 203 -9.73 -12.41 0.50
CA ASP A 203 -10.53 -11.94 -0.64
C ASP A 203 -10.93 -10.47 -0.65
N GLY A 204 -10.88 -9.74 0.47
CA GLY A 204 -11.26 -8.32 0.53
C GLY A 204 -12.74 -8.07 0.25
N TYR A 205 -13.63 -8.84 0.88
CA TYR A 205 -15.07 -8.68 0.73
C TYR A 205 -15.59 -7.37 1.32
N ASP A 206 -16.69 -6.82 0.77
CA ASP A 206 -17.29 -5.56 1.21
C ASP A 206 -17.88 -5.62 2.63
N ASP A 207 -18.26 -6.80 3.11
CA ASP A 207 -18.67 -7.03 4.48
C ASP A 207 -17.51 -6.91 5.50
N ASN A 208 -16.28 -7.03 5.06
CA ASN A 208 -15.12 -6.71 5.90
C ASN A 208 -15.08 -5.22 6.27
N TYR A 209 -15.57 -4.34 5.41
CA TYR A 209 -15.74 -2.93 5.74
C TYR A 209 -17.07 -2.65 6.47
N THR A 210 -18.18 -3.19 5.99
CA THR A 210 -19.51 -2.80 6.49
C THR A 210 -19.91 -3.49 7.80
N VAL A 211 -19.34 -4.67 8.11
CA VAL A 211 -19.66 -5.47 9.29
C VAL A 211 -18.46 -5.69 10.19
N LEU A 212 -17.33 -6.16 9.64
CA LEU A 212 -16.16 -6.49 10.46
C LEU A 212 -15.49 -5.21 11.00
N TYR A 213 -15.25 -4.21 10.16
CA TYR A 213 -14.49 -3.02 10.58
C TYR A 213 -15.10 -2.28 11.78
N PRO A 214 -16.42 -2.03 11.86
CA PRO A 214 -17.04 -1.49 13.06
C PRO A 214 -16.83 -2.34 14.34
N LEU A 215 -16.73 -3.67 14.19
CA LEU A 215 -16.42 -4.55 15.32
C LEU A 215 -14.94 -4.42 15.73
N LEU A 216 -14.03 -4.32 14.77
CA LEU A 216 -12.61 -4.09 15.06
C LEU A 216 -12.41 -2.75 15.79
N GLU A 217 -13.11 -1.70 15.37
CA GLU A 217 -13.10 -0.40 16.06
C GLU A 217 -13.67 -0.51 17.48
N LYS A 218 -14.81 -1.20 17.64
CA LYS A 218 -15.45 -1.39 18.96
C LYS A 218 -14.53 -2.09 19.96
N TYR A 219 -13.83 -3.13 19.53
CA TYR A 219 -12.95 -3.93 20.38
C TYR A 219 -11.49 -3.51 20.32
N GLN A 220 -11.14 -2.47 19.55
CA GLN A 220 -9.77 -2.00 19.31
C GLN A 220 -8.82 -3.14 18.92
N THR A 221 -9.30 -3.99 18.02
CA THR A 221 -8.66 -5.25 17.63
C THR A 221 -8.00 -5.12 16.26
N LYS A 222 -6.72 -5.49 16.16
CA LYS A 222 -5.98 -5.51 14.88
C LYS A 222 -6.42 -6.70 14.01
N ALA A 223 -6.41 -6.51 12.69
CA ALA A 223 -6.63 -7.56 11.69
C ALA A 223 -5.74 -7.37 10.47
N THR A 224 -5.50 -8.45 9.73
CA THR A 224 -4.85 -8.43 8.42
C THR A 224 -5.88 -8.86 7.36
N ILE A 225 -6.07 -8.04 6.32
CA ILE A 225 -6.98 -8.36 5.22
C ILE A 225 -6.17 -8.54 3.93
N PHE A 226 -6.33 -9.70 3.31
CA PHE A 226 -5.71 -10.04 2.03
C PHE A 226 -6.65 -9.66 0.89
N VAL A 227 -6.27 -8.64 0.12
CA VAL A 227 -7.09 -8.07 -0.94
C VAL A 227 -6.61 -8.55 -2.31
N ILE A 228 -7.55 -8.96 -3.15
CA ILE A 228 -7.29 -9.30 -4.56
C ILE A 228 -7.15 -8.00 -5.34
N GLY A 229 -5.97 -7.74 -5.90
CA GLY A 229 -5.61 -6.43 -6.45
C GLY A 229 -6.53 -5.91 -7.56
N ASN A 230 -7.02 -6.78 -8.48
CA ASN A 230 -7.91 -6.37 -9.56
C ASN A 230 -9.40 -6.44 -9.19
N ALA A 231 -9.73 -6.86 -7.98
CA ALA A 231 -11.12 -7.06 -7.59
C ALA A 231 -11.72 -5.86 -6.84
N MET A 232 -10.91 -4.90 -6.38
CA MET A 232 -11.39 -3.71 -5.69
C MET A 232 -12.48 -3.01 -6.49
N GLY A 233 -13.60 -2.66 -5.82
CA GLY A 233 -14.77 -2.02 -6.43
C GLY A 233 -15.66 -2.95 -7.28
N SER A 234 -15.34 -4.23 -7.41
CA SER A 234 -16.23 -5.19 -8.05
C SER A 234 -17.34 -5.66 -7.08
N THR A 235 -18.30 -6.44 -7.58
CA THR A 235 -19.42 -6.93 -6.77
C THR A 235 -18.94 -7.70 -5.55
N HIS A 236 -19.46 -7.37 -4.37
CA HIS A 236 -19.09 -7.92 -3.06
C HIS A 236 -17.61 -7.74 -2.69
N LYS A 237 -16.95 -6.71 -3.22
CA LYS A 237 -15.58 -6.36 -2.85
C LYS A 237 -15.50 -4.92 -2.37
N MET A 238 -14.62 -4.66 -1.44
CA MET A 238 -14.35 -3.31 -0.95
C MET A 238 -13.92 -2.38 -2.09
N THR A 239 -14.34 -1.12 -2.02
CA THR A 239 -13.81 -0.08 -2.91
C THR A 239 -12.40 0.32 -2.49
N GLN A 240 -11.70 1.06 -3.34
CA GLN A 240 -10.37 1.58 -3.02
C GLN A 240 -10.42 2.52 -1.81
N GLU A 241 -11.46 3.37 -1.71
CA GLU A 241 -11.66 4.28 -0.58
C GLU A 241 -11.85 3.52 0.74
N GLN A 242 -12.65 2.45 0.73
CA GLN A 242 -12.85 1.59 1.90
C GLN A 242 -11.54 0.90 2.34
N VAL A 243 -10.78 0.39 1.37
CA VAL A 243 -9.46 -0.21 1.62
C VAL A 243 -8.49 0.82 2.23
N TYR A 244 -8.48 2.05 1.69
CA TYR A 244 -7.69 3.14 2.23
C TYR A 244 -8.10 3.49 3.67
N GLU A 245 -9.39 3.70 3.93
CA GLU A 245 -9.90 4.07 5.25
C GLU A 245 -9.53 3.05 6.31
N MET A 246 -9.70 1.75 6.00
CA MET A 246 -9.30 0.68 6.90
C MET A 246 -7.79 0.65 7.15
N ALA A 247 -6.97 0.81 6.11
CA ALA A 247 -5.51 0.86 6.25
C ALA A 247 -5.07 2.07 7.10
N ALA A 248 -5.75 3.20 6.96
CA ALA A 248 -5.46 4.44 7.66
C ALA A 248 -5.88 4.41 9.14
N SER A 249 -6.77 3.49 9.54
CA SER A 249 -7.30 3.39 10.91
C SER A 249 -6.26 2.98 11.95
N GLY A 250 -5.16 2.35 11.55
CA GLY A 250 -4.20 1.74 12.47
C GLY A 250 -4.68 0.40 13.08
N LEU A 251 -5.84 -0.12 12.63
CA LEU A 251 -6.38 -1.42 13.07
C LEU A 251 -6.26 -2.49 11.99
N VAL A 252 -6.17 -2.10 10.71
CA VAL A 252 -6.18 -3.06 9.59
C VAL A 252 -4.92 -2.97 8.77
N SER A 253 -4.22 -4.09 8.64
CA SER A 253 -3.10 -4.26 7.72
C SER A 253 -3.62 -4.86 6.41
N ILE A 254 -3.57 -4.09 5.31
CA ILE A 254 -3.97 -4.54 3.98
C ILE A 254 -2.79 -5.22 3.31
N GLN A 255 -2.97 -6.47 2.88
CA GLN A 255 -1.91 -7.32 2.35
C GLN A 255 -2.34 -8.02 1.05
N SER A 256 -1.39 -8.68 0.37
CA SER A 256 -1.61 -9.22 -0.96
C SER A 256 -2.34 -10.57 -0.97
N HIS A 257 -3.43 -10.65 -1.75
CA HIS A 257 -4.04 -11.92 -2.17
C HIS A 257 -3.88 -12.16 -3.68
N THR A 258 -2.71 -11.79 -4.20
CA THR A 258 -2.35 -11.72 -5.63
C THR A 258 -3.19 -10.71 -6.42
N TYR A 259 -2.87 -10.55 -7.71
CA TYR A 259 -3.60 -9.60 -8.54
C TYR A 259 -4.93 -10.17 -9.04
N THR A 260 -4.94 -11.44 -9.50
CA THR A 260 -6.10 -12.06 -10.15
C THR A 260 -6.74 -13.20 -9.34
N HIS A 261 -6.21 -13.57 -8.17
CA HIS A 261 -6.58 -14.77 -7.42
C HIS A 261 -6.34 -16.06 -8.23
N GLY A 262 -5.29 -16.09 -9.04
CA GLY A 262 -4.96 -17.22 -9.91
C GLY A 262 -4.30 -18.39 -9.16
N ASN A 263 -4.31 -19.58 -9.78
CA ASN A 263 -3.60 -20.74 -9.27
C ASN A 263 -2.09 -20.60 -9.46
N LEU A 264 -1.38 -20.14 -8.44
CA LEU A 264 0.06 -19.86 -8.50
C LEU A 264 0.92 -21.11 -8.76
N SER A 265 0.44 -22.30 -8.36
CA SER A 265 1.19 -23.55 -8.60
C SER A 265 1.28 -23.95 -10.07
N ALA A 266 0.45 -23.38 -10.92
CA ALA A 266 0.39 -23.64 -12.36
C ALA A 266 1.06 -22.56 -13.21
N MET A 267 1.58 -21.51 -12.60
CA MET A 267 2.19 -20.37 -13.27
C MET A 267 3.71 -20.58 -13.46
N ASP A 268 4.24 -20.06 -14.54
CA ASP A 268 5.68 -19.91 -14.73
C ASP A 268 6.22 -18.68 -13.95
N GLU A 269 7.53 -18.51 -13.93
CA GLU A 269 8.18 -17.43 -13.19
C GLU A 269 7.71 -16.04 -13.62
N ALA A 270 7.55 -15.81 -14.94
CA ALA A 270 7.14 -14.51 -15.45
C ALA A 270 5.71 -14.17 -15.04
N ALA A 271 4.79 -15.14 -15.09
CA ALA A 271 3.41 -14.97 -14.63
C ALA A 271 3.34 -14.75 -13.10
N LEU A 272 4.14 -15.47 -12.32
CA LEU A 272 4.23 -15.27 -10.86
C LEU A 272 4.71 -13.87 -10.50
N ARG A 273 5.78 -13.39 -11.16
CA ARG A 273 6.28 -12.02 -10.95
C ARG A 273 5.20 -10.99 -11.30
N GLN A 274 4.54 -11.15 -12.44
CA GLN A 274 3.47 -10.23 -12.85
C GLN A 274 2.30 -10.19 -11.86
N GLU A 275 1.88 -11.34 -11.31
CA GLU A 275 0.83 -11.41 -10.28
C GLU A 275 1.23 -10.64 -9.02
N MET A 276 2.45 -10.83 -8.54
CA MET A 276 2.93 -10.20 -7.31
C MET A 276 3.19 -8.70 -7.50
N GLU A 277 3.85 -8.30 -8.59
CA GLU A 277 4.12 -6.90 -8.92
C GLU A 277 2.84 -6.08 -9.09
N ARG A 278 1.89 -6.60 -9.89
CA ARG A 278 0.62 -5.89 -10.13
C ARG A 278 -0.24 -5.82 -8.87
N SER A 279 -0.25 -6.87 -8.04
CA SER A 279 -0.94 -6.83 -6.74
C SER A 279 -0.35 -5.76 -5.83
N ASN A 280 0.99 -5.78 -5.67
CA ASN A 280 1.68 -4.81 -4.83
C ASN A 280 1.46 -3.38 -5.32
N ALA A 281 1.53 -3.16 -6.64
CA ALA A 281 1.31 -1.85 -7.22
C ALA A 281 -0.13 -1.33 -7.01
N ALA A 282 -1.14 -2.20 -7.20
CA ALA A 282 -2.54 -1.82 -6.96
C ALA A 282 -2.80 -1.48 -5.49
N LEU A 283 -2.29 -2.28 -4.56
CA LEU A 283 -2.50 -2.08 -3.13
C LEU A 283 -1.65 -0.91 -2.60
N ALA A 284 -0.43 -0.72 -3.12
CA ALA A 284 0.40 0.43 -2.77
C ALA A 284 -0.25 1.76 -3.19
N ALA A 285 -0.83 1.83 -4.39
CA ALA A 285 -1.59 3.00 -4.83
C ALA A 285 -2.82 3.23 -3.95
N ALA A 286 -3.53 2.16 -3.57
CA ALA A 286 -4.74 2.26 -2.77
C ALA A 286 -4.48 2.63 -1.30
N THR A 287 -3.40 2.17 -0.70
CA THR A 287 -3.16 2.28 0.76
C THR A 287 -1.97 3.17 1.13
N GLY A 288 -1.09 3.47 0.18
CA GLY A 288 0.19 4.08 0.45
C GLY A 288 1.20 3.15 1.13
N GLN A 289 0.91 1.86 1.22
CA GLN A 289 1.77 0.85 1.84
C GLN A 289 2.03 -0.30 0.86
N ILE A 290 3.30 -0.64 0.66
CA ILE A 290 3.68 -1.78 -0.17
C ILE A 290 3.47 -3.05 0.67
N PRO A 291 2.65 -4.01 0.19
CA PRO A 291 2.42 -5.27 0.90
C PRO A 291 3.71 -6.04 1.19
N TYR A 292 3.80 -6.64 2.36
CA TYR A 292 4.94 -7.46 2.78
C TYR A 292 4.52 -8.89 3.17
N VAL A 293 3.21 -9.20 3.08
CA VAL A 293 2.65 -10.52 3.32
C VAL A 293 1.82 -10.96 2.12
N LEU A 294 2.02 -12.20 1.67
CA LEU A 294 1.23 -12.85 0.61
C LEU A 294 0.33 -13.93 1.22
N CYS A 295 -0.91 -13.99 0.81
CA CYS A 295 -1.74 -15.18 1.01
C CYS A 295 -1.89 -15.93 -0.32
N TYR A 296 -1.50 -17.22 -0.34
CA TYR A 296 -1.64 -18.04 -1.54
C TYR A 296 -3.10 -18.36 -1.83
N PRO A 297 -3.67 -17.95 -2.99
CA PRO A 297 -5.04 -18.28 -3.36
C PRO A 297 -5.33 -19.78 -3.29
N GLU A 298 -6.39 -20.16 -2.60
CA GLU A 298 -6.80 -21.57 -2.38
C GLU A 298 -5.69 -22.46 -1.80
N GLY A 299 -4.64 -21.88 -1.20
CA GLY A 299 -3.47 -22.61 -0.72
C GLY A 299 -2.65 -23.28 -1.84
N LYS A 300 -2.80 -22.84 -3.09
CA LYS A 300 -2.13 -23.40 -4.27
C LYS A 300 -0.83 -22.69 -4.57
N TYR A 301 0.28 -23.28 -4.19
CA TYR A 301 1.63 -22.78 -4.43
C TYR A 301 2.60 -23.91 -4.79
N SER A 302 3.77 -23.58 -5.28
CA SER A 302 4.87 -24.50 -5.62
C SER A 302 6.18 -24.00 -5.02
N TYR A 303 7.25 -24.78 -5.13
CA TYR A 303 8.60 -24.30 -4.75
C TYR A 303 9.01 -23.07 -5.55
N LEU A 304 8.67 -23.02 -6.85
CA LEU A 304 8.91 -21.85 -7.68
C LEU A 304 8.13 -20.63 -7.16
N THR A 305 6.86 -20.84 -6.78
CA THR A 305 6.04 -19.77 -6.18
C THR A 305 6.68 -19.19 -4.93
N MET A 306 7.16 -20.05 -4.02
CA MET A 306 7.84 -19.62 -2.80
C MET A 306 9.14 -18.87 -3.09
N ASP A 307 9.90 -19.36 -4.09
CA ASP A 307 11.18 -18.73 -4.45
C ASP A 307 10.97 -17.32 -5.03
N VAL A 308 10.00 -17.15 -5.92
CA VAL A 308 9.63 -15.83 -6.45
C VAL A 308 9.06 -14.91 -5.35
N ALA A 309 8.26 -15.46 -4.42
CA ALA A 309 7.65 -14.66 -3.34
C ALA A 309 8.69 -13.98 -2.44
N LYS A 310 9.88 -14.54 -2.29
CA LYS A 310 10.99 -13.96 -1.49
C LYS A 310 11.46 -12.61 -2.00
N ASP A 311 11.29 -12.32 -3.29
CA ASP A 311 11.68 -11.05 -3.88
C ASP A 311 10.70 -9.91 -3.53
N TYR A 312 9.48 -10.25 -3.08
CA TYR A 312 8.39 -9.29 -2.88
C TYR A 312 7.85 -9.23 -1.45
N TYR A 313 7.90 -10.34 -0.70
CA TYR A 313 7.24 -10.48 0.60
C TYR A 313 8.17 -11.03 1.67
N THR A 314 7.87 -10.71 2.91
CA THR A 314 8.54 -11.26 4.10
C THR A 314 7.88 -12.56 4.56
N PHE A 315 6.55 -12.67 4.37
CA PHE A 315 5.77 -13.85 4.74
C PHE A 315 4.86 -14.28 3.60
N ALA A 316 4.56 -15.59 3.55
CA ALA A 316 3.50 -16.10 2.73
C ALA A 316 2.71 -17.20 3.44
N LEU A 317 1.38 -17.16 3.32
CA LEU A 317 0.45 -17.95 4.10
C LEU A 317 -0.21 -19.04 3.26
N ARG A 318 -0.27 -20.22 3.85
CA ARG A 318 -1.04 -21.37 3.33
C ARG A 318 -2.40 -21.48 4.02
N MET A 319 -3.26 -22.39 3.57
CA MET A 319 -4.62 -22.57 4.10
C MET A 319 -4.73 -23.57 5.24
N ASP A 320 -3.77 -24.47 5.37
CA ASP A 320 -3.81 -25.61 6.27
C ASP A 320 -2.83 -25.45 7.44
N GLY A 321 -3.11 -26.12 8.51
CA GLY A 321 -2.26 -26.16 9.69
C GLY A 321 -2.95 -25.62 10.93
N TRP A 322 -2.19 -25.28 11.95
CA TRP A 322 -2.71 -24.90 13.25
C TRP A 322 -2.07 -23.57 13.70
N THR A 323 -0.95 -23.67 14.36
CA THR A 323 -0.25 -22.54 14.98
C THR A 323 1.03 -22.29 14.23
N TYR A 324 1.34 -21.03 13.97
CA TYR A 324 2.64 -20.61 13.48
C TYR A 324 3.64 -20.57 14.63
N GLN A 325 4.76 -21.29 14.49
CA GLN A 325 5.88 -21.15 15.41
C GLN A 325 6.95 -20.26 14.75
N THR A 326 7.32 -19.17 15.40
CA THR A 326 8.38 -18.30 14.88
C THR A 326 9.69 -19.08 14.73
N GLY A 327 10.41 -18.85 13.63
CA GLY A 327 11.56 -19.67 13.21
C GLY A 327 11.21 -20.77 12.20
N MET A 328 9.91 -21.07 11.97
CA MET A 328 9.49 -21.87 10.80
C MET A 328 9.68 -21.09 9.51
N ASP A 329 9.67 -21.80 8.37
CA ASP A 329 9.72 -21.18 7.04
C ASP A 329 8.62 -20.11 6.88
N PRO A 330 8.98 -18.81 6.77
CA PRO A 330 8.01 -17.73 6.71
C PRO A 330 7.18 -17.72 5.43
N TYR A 331 7.56 -18.51 4.43
CA TYR A 331 6.80 -18.68 3.18
C TYR A 331 5.82 -19.86 3.23
N GLN A 332 5.63 -20.45 4.41
CA GLN A 332 4.70 -21.54 4.67
C GLN A 332 3.94 -21.34 6.00
N VAL A 333 3.56 -20.12 6.32
CA VAL A 333 2.83 -19.80 7.56
C VAL A 333 1.49 -20.53 7.57
N PRO A 334 1.23 -21.44 8.53
CA PRO A 334 -0.01 -22.19 8.62
C PRO A 334 -1.13 -21.33 9.20
N ARG A 335 -2.40 -21.69 8.88
CA ARG A 335 -3.58 -21.02 9.43
C ARG A 335 -4.67 -22.00 9.81
N SER A 336 -5.47 -21.65 10.82
CA SER A 336 -6.67 -22.37 11.21
C SER A 336 -7.91 -21.76 10.55
N PHE A 337 -8.65 -22.53 9.76
CA PHE A 337 -9.84 -22.06 9.06
C PHE A 337 -11.03 -21.92 9.99
N VAL A 338 -11.56 -20.72 10.13
CA VAL A 338 -12.77 -20.40 10.88
C VAL A 338 -13.95 -20.28 9.92
N SER A 339 -14.74 -21.35 9.82
CA SER A 339 -15.95 -21.38 9.00
C SER A 339 -17.18 -21.01 9.84
N ARG A 340 -18.32 -20.80 9.16
CA ARG A 340 -19.59 -20.51 9.85
C ARG A 340 -20.04 -21.62 10.82
N ARG A 341 -19.46 -22.82 10.74
CA ARG A 341 -19.80 -23.97 11.59
C ARG A 341 -19.01 -23.99 12.89
N ILE A 342 -17.97 -23.16 12.99
CA ILE A 342 -17.10 -23.10 14.15
C ILE A 342 -17.86 -22.45 15.31
N THR A 343 -18.05 -23.22 16.37
CA THR A 343 -18.62 -22.74 17.63
C THR A 343 -17.54 -22.06 18.48
N LEU A 344 -17.92 -21.32 19.53
CA LEU A 344 -16.95 -20.74 20.44
C LEU A 344 -15.99 -21.79 21.05
N PRO A 345 -16.45 -22.98 21.53
CA PRO A 345 -15.53 -24.02 21.97
C PRO A 345 -14.52 -24.50 20.91
N ASP A 346 -14.93 -24.58 19.62
CA ASP A 346 -14.01 -24.94 18.52
C ASP A 346 -13.00 -23.82 18.29
N PHE A 347 -13.45 -22.57 18.34
CA PHE A 347 -12.58 -21.39 18.23
C PHE A 347 -11.53 -21.37 19.34
N LEU A 348 -11.91 -21.67 20.58
CA LEU A 348 -10.98 -21.74 21.72
C LEU A 348 -9.88 -22.80 21.50
N TRP A 349 -10.21 -23.89 20.86
CA TRP A 349 -9.23 -24.92 20.49
C TRP A 349 -8.19 -24.39 19.47
N PHE A 350 -8.57 -23.46 18.60
CA PHE A 350 -7.65 -22.87 17.63
C PHE A 350 -6.67 -21.89 18.29
N ILE A 351 -7.07 -21.16 19.31
CA ILE A 351 -6.25 -20.16 19.98
C ILE A 351 -5.46 -20.71 21.18
N ASP A 352 -5.96 -21.78 21.84
CA ASP A 352 -5.27 -22.49 22.91
C ASP A 352 -5.42 -24.00 22.77
N PRO A 353 -4.64 -24.66 21.89
CA PRO A 353 -4.72 -26.11 21.70
C PRO A 353 -4.26 -26.92 22.92
N SER A 354 -3.63 -26.28 23.93
CA SER A 354 -3.18 -26.96 25.15
C SER A 354 -4.34 -27.32 26.09
N GLY A 355 -5.51 -26.70 25.88
CA GLY A 355 -6.70 -26.92 26.71
C GLY A 355 -6.53 -26.45 28.17
N LYS A 356 -5.50 -25.66 28.44
CA LYS A 356 -5.27 -25.05 29.75
C LYS A 356 -5.90 -23.66 29.80
N THR A 357 -7.21 -23.58 29.61
CA THR A 357 -7.95 -22.41 30.07
C THR A 357 -7.95 -22.46 31.60
N ASN A 358 -7.20 -21.56 32.22
CA ASN A 358 -7.24 -21.33 33.67
C ASN A 358 -8.59 -20.72 34.07
#